data_e8b97bbc6f1529964c0fc473151be346
#
_entry.id   e8b97bbc6f1529964c0fc473151be346
#
_cell.length_a   1.000
_cell.length_b   1.000
_cell.length_c   1.000
_cell.angle_alpha   90.00
_cell.angle_beta   90.00
_cell.angle_gamma   90.00
#
_symmetry.space_group_name_H-M   'P 1'
#
loop_
_entity.id
_entity.type
_entity.pdbx_description
1 polymer ?
#
loop_
_entity_poly.entity_id
_entity_poly.type
_entity_poly.pdbx_seq_one_letter_code
_entity_poly.pdbx_strand_id
1 'polypeptide(L)'
;NDDILFAFSNDKMQQVGVGGDDKVGVWICLQMLLELDIVKCAFFHSEEIGCVGSSQADMSWFKDVGYVFQSDRRGNKDFVNSIGGKTLFDKSFSKKITNVLFSHGYSETSGAMTDVEQLVCNGLDVCCANMSSGYYNPHTDTEVVDYIDAENCLNLIYNLVKLLGCNKYKNTEYNKTTYDFTKTYNWRDYLYNYESWEDEYGNEVIYEDGKEICYYCGDVVGKSSFDLKDYRHCHSCNSEVYFDSSHYEEYDDNPTLEKINDTIVKNY
;
A
#
# COMPACT_ATOMS: atom_id res chain seq x y z
N ASN A 1 -9.10 10.63 -23.92
CA ASN A 1 -9.67 11.19 -22.70
C ASN A 1 -8.63 12.15 -22.13
N ASP A 2 -8.97 13.41 -21.98
CA ASP A 2 -7.99 14.45 -21.58
C ASP A 2 -7.66 14.38 -20.06
N ASP A 3 -8.31 13.46 -19.33
CA ASP A 3 -8.21 13.31 -17.88
C ASP A 3 -7.24 12.20 -17.45
N ILE A 4 -6.67 11.47 -18.42
CA ILE A 4 -5.71 10.39 -18.13
C ILE A 4 -4.28 10.91 -18.23
N LEU A 5 -3.55 10.80 -17.12
CA LEU A 5 -2.13 11.09 -17.05
C LEU A 5 -1.33 9.80 -17.30
N PHE A 6 -0.33 9.89 -18.15
CA PHE A 6 0.61 8.81 -18.42
C PHE A 6 2.01 9.37 -18.64
N ALA A 7 3.02 8.54 -18.54
CA ALA A 7 4.39 8.90 -18.82
C ALA A 7 4.87 8.26 -20.12
N PHE A 8 5.74 8.96 -20.84
CA PHE A 8 6.33 8.50 -22.09
C PHE A 8 7.84 8.71 -22.09
N SER A 9 8.59 7.65 -22.35
CA SER A 9 10.03 7.72 -22.51
C SER A 9 10.39 8.07 -23.94
N ASN A 10 10.97 9.24 -24.16
CA ASN A 10 11.45 9.65 -25.47
C ASN A 10 12.60 8.77 -25.97
N ASP A 11 13.46 8.30 -25.07
CA ASP A 11 14.61 7.47 -25.42
C ASP A 11 14.19 6.08 -25.89
N LYS A 12 13.18 5.50 -25.21
CA LYS A 12 12.63 4.20 -25.55
C LYS A 12 11.49 4.26 -26.58
N MET A 13 10.98 5.46 -26.87
CA MET A 13 9.81 5.68 -27.75
C MET A 13 8.59 4.85 -27.34
N GLN A 14 8.33 4.71 -26.04
CA GLN A 14 7.22 3.93 -25.49
C GLN A 14 6.65 4.56 -24.21
N GLN A 15 5.45 4.13 -23.85
CA GLN A 15 4.87 4.43 -22.54
C GLN A 15 5.74 3.79 -21.44
N VAL A 16 5.83 4.46 -20.31
CA VAL A 16 6.46 3.95 -19.09
C VAL A 16 5.57 4.24 -17.89
N GLY A 17 5.78 3.57 -16.77
CA GLY A 17 5.03 3.83 -15.54
C GLY A 17 5.12 5.29 -15.12
N VAL A 18 3.98 5.90 -14.82
CA VAL A 18 3.91 7.31 -14.37
C VAL A 18 4.31 7.46 -12.90
N GLY A 19 4.30 6.35 -12.14
CA GLY A 19 4.51 6.31 -10.70
C GLY A 19 3.33 6.95 -9.95
N GLY A 20 2.11 6.64 -10.41
CA GLY A 20 0.87 7.02 -9.72
C GLY A 20 0.83 6.43 -8.32
N ASP A 21 1.36 5.26 -8.19
CA ASP A 21 1.71 4.53 -6.99
C ASP A 21 3.10 4.98 -6.46
N ASP A 22 3.23 5.80 -5.34
CA ASP A 22 2.09 6.51 -4.74
C ASP A 22 2.26 8.04 -4.85
N LYS A 23 2.62 8.58 -6.03
CA LYS A 23 2.69 10.04 -6.21
C LYS A 23 1.32 10.72 -6.09
N VAL A 24 0.23 9.97 -6.31
CA VAL A 24 -1.12 10.51 -6.13
C VAL A 24 -1.36 10.78 -4.64
N GLY A 25 -1.03 9.87 -3.75
CA GLY A 25 -1.14 10.10 -2.31
C GLY A 25 -0.23 11.23 -1.82
N VAL A 26 0.99 11.34 -2.36
CA VAL A 26 1.87 12.49 -2.09
C VAL A 26 1.19 13.79 -2.52
N TRP A 27 0.60 13.86 -3.73
CA TRP A 27 -0.12 15.03 -4.21
C TRP A 27 -1.30 15.37 -3.31
N ILE A 28 -2.11 14.39 -2.90
CA ILE A 28 -3.24 14.57 -1.97
C ILE A 28 -2.76 15.15 -0.64
N CYS A 29 -1.69 14.61 -0.06
CA CYS A 29 -1.08 15.14 1.17
C CYS A 29 -0.68 16.61 1.02
N LEU A 30 -0.06 16.98 -0.11
CA LEU A 30 0.34 18.36 -0.38
C LEU A 30 -0.89 19.29 -0.51
N GLN A 31 -1.98 18.85 -1.16
CA GLN A 31 -3.22 19.62 -1.21
C GLN A 31 -3.82 19.81 0.20
N MET A 32 -3.84 18.75 1.03
CA MET A 32 -4.32 18.87 2.40
C MET A 32 -3.49 19.84 3.25
N LEU A 33 -2.16 19.89 3.07
CA LEU A 33 -1.28 20.85 3.73
C LEU A 33 -1.55 22.31 3.32
N LEU A 34 -2.05 22.52 2.10
CA LEU A 34 -2.41 23.86 1.60
C LEU A 34 -3.79 24.32 2.09
N GLU A 35 -4.72 23.38 2.30
CA GLU A 35 -6.13 23.68 2.57
C GLU A 35 -6.50 23.63 4.06
N LEU A 36 -5.73 22.92 4.89
CA LEU A 36 -6.08 22.68 6.28
C LEU A 36 -5.09 23.35 7.24
N ASP A 37 -5.61 24.08 8.23
CA ASP A 37 -4.79 24.71 9.26
C ASP A 37 -4.16 23.68 10.23
N ILE A 38 -4.79 22.52 10.39
CA ILE A 38 -4.37 21.47 11.33
C ILE A 38 -4.37 20.14 10.61
N VAL A 39 -3.20 19.70 10.17
CA VAL A 39 -2.98 18.41 9.52
C VAL A 39 -1.53 17.95 9.76
N LYS A 40 -1.32 16.65 9.79
CA LYS A 40 -0.01 16.00 9.73
C LYS A 40 0.03 15.09 8.51
N CYS A 41 1.09 15.17 7.73
CA CYS A 41 1.35 14.26 6.62
C CYS A 41 2.64 13.48 6.93
N ALA A 42 2.57 12.16 6.84
CA ALA A 42 3.70 11.27 6.94
C ALA A 42 4.00 10.69 5.57
N PHE A 43 5.26 10.71 5.16
CA PHE A 43 5.74 10.12 3.92
C PHE A 43 6.71 9.01 4.28
N PHE A 44 6.32 7.78 4.02
CA PHE A 44 7.14 6.61 4.31
C PHE A 44 7.90 6.19 3.06
N HIS A 45 9.05 5.55 3.26
CA HIS A 45 9.83 4.96 2.18
C HIS A 45 9.71 3.44 2.21
N SER A 46 9.99 2.80 1.08
CA SER A 46 10.09 1.34 1.00
C SER A 46 8.81 0.61 1.43
N GLU A 47 7.65 1.14 1.03
CA GLU A 47 6.36 0.48 1.23
C GLU A 47 6.35 -0.85 0.49
N GLU A 48 6.71 -0.86 -0.78
CA GLU A 48 6.71 -1.98 -1.72
C GLU A 48 7.57 -3.19 -1.31
N ILE A 49 8.54 -2.97 -0.45
CA ILE A 49 9.41 -4.04 0.06
C ILE A 49 9.10 -4.40 1.52
N GLY A 50 7.86 -4.20 1.95
CA GLY A 50 7.34 -4.62 3.26
C GLY A 50 7.14 -3.49 4.26
N CYS A 51 6.74 -2.30 3.80
CA CYS A 51 6.37 -1.17 4.66
C CYS A 51 7.48 -0.77 5.65
N VAL A 52 8.75 -0.79 5.20
CA VAL A 52 9.94 -0.62 6.07
C VAL A 52 9.88 0.72 6.81
N GLY A 53 9.53 1.81 6.12
CA GLY A 53 9.46 3.13 6.73
C GLY A 53 8.42 3.23 7.83
N SER A 54 7.20 2.76 7.58
CA SER A 54 6.12 2.79 8.57
C SER A 54 6.32 1.81 9.73
N SER A 55 7.00 0.69 9.50
CA SER A 55 7.35 -0.26 10.57
C SER A 55 8.31 0.35 11.61
N GLN A 56 9.09 1.34 11.22
CA GLN A 56 10.06 2.05 12.07
C GLN A 56 9.56 3.43 12.52
N ALA A 57 8.28 3.74 12.28
CA ALA A 57 7.71 5.05 12.60
C ALA A 57 7.79 5.37 14.10
N ASP A 58 8.18 6.60 14.43
CA ASP A 58 8.07 7.10 15.81
C ASP A 58 6.60 7.30 16.18
N MET A 59 6.04 6.34 16.91
CA MET A 59 4.64 6.38 17.34
C MET A 59 4.32 7.54 18.27
N SER A 60 5.33 8.20 18.84
CA SER A 60 5.11 9.42 19.64
C SER A 60 4.57 10.58 18.79
N TRP A 61 4.90 10.61 17.52
CA TRP A 61 4.42 11.61 16.54
C TRP A 61 2.91 11.51 16.29
N PHE A 62 2.32 10.30 16.48
CA PHE A 62 0.90 10.03 16.25
C PHE A 62 0.00 10.21 17.48
N LYS A 63 0.55 10.60 18.65
CA LYS A 63 -0.22 10.65 19.90
C LYS A 63 -1.41 11.61 19.90
N ASP A 64 -1.31 12.69 19.14
CA ASP A 64 -2.32 13.76 19.04
C ASP A 64 -3.20 13.67 17.79
N VAL A 65 -3.01 12.64 16.93
CA VAL A 65 -3.88 12.48 15.77
C VAL A 65 -5.26 11.94 16.19
N GLY A 66 -6.29 12.40 15.49
CA GLY A 66 -7.66 11.97 15.71
C GLY A 66 -8.07 10.72 14.93
N TYR A 67 -7.53 10.57 13.74
CA TYR A 67 -7.72 9.48 12.77
C TYR A 67 -6.62 9.56 11.72
N VAL A 68 -6.45 8.49 10.90
CA VAL A 68 -5.42 8.44 9.85
C VAL A 68 -6.04 7.94 8.55
N PHE A 69 -5.77 8.65 7.46
CA PHE A 69 -6.13 8.22 6.10
C PHE A 69 -4.87 8.05 5.27
N GLN A 70 -4.83 6.98 4.49
CA GLN A 70 -3.83 6.70 3.47
C GLN A 70 -4.54 6.63 2.12
N SER A 71 -3.98 7.25 1.10
CA SER A 71 -4.51 7.28 -0.27
C SER A 71 -3.56 6.57 -1.21
N ASP A 72 -3.32 5.30 -0.93
CA ASP A 72 -2.35 4.46 -1.61
C ASP A 72 -2.99 3.11 -1.95
N ARG A 73 -3.95 3.17 -2.88
CA ARG A 73 -4.59 1.99 -3.43
C ARG A 73 -5.09 2.28 -4.84
N ARG A 74 -4.85 1.33 -5.75
CA ARG A 74 -5.36 1.39 -7.12
C ARG A 74 -6.89 1.52 -7.18
N GLY A 75 -7.38 2.07 -8.29
CA GLY A 75 -8.82 2.19 -8.53
C GLY A 75 -9.44 3.44 -7.92
N ASN A 76 -10.77 3.45 -7.77
CA ASN A 76 -11.51 4.67 -7.45
C ASN A 76 -12.68 4.48 -6.46
N LYS A 77 -12.79 3.32 -5.79
CA LYS A 77 -14.00 3.02 -4.99
C LYS A 77 -13.78 2.27 -3.68
N ASP A 78 -12.56 1.82 -3.43
CA ASP A 78 -12.27 1.01 -2.25
C ASP A 78 -11.90 1.89 -1.06
N PHE A 79 -12.55 1.63 0.08
CA PHE A 79 -12.23 2.20 1.38
C PHE A 79 -11.94 1.05 2.35
N VAL A 80 -10.67 0.80 2.60
CA VAL A 80 -10.21 -0.40 3.31
C VAL A 80 -10.50 -0.28 4.80
N ASN A 81 -11.31 -1.19 5.33
CA ASN A 81 -11.71 -1.26 6.73
C ASN A 81 -11.00 -2.38 7.52
N SER A 82 -10.34 -3.30 6.84
CA SER A 82 -9.67 -4.43 7.48
C SER A 82 -8.56 -4.99 6.60
N ILE A 83 -7.50 -5.51 7.22
CA ILE A 83 -6.37 -6.14 6.55
C ILE A 83 -5.94 -7.35 7.38
N GLY A 84 -5.82 -8.53 6.77
CA GLY A 84 -5.36 -9.73 7.46
C GLY A 84 -6.18 -10.07 8.71
N GLY A 85 -7.48 -9.79 8.71
CA GLY A 85 -8.35 -9.98 9.88
C GLY A 85 -8.24 -8.90 10.96
N LYS A 86 -7.38 -7.91 10.80
CA LYS A 86 -7.28 -6.74 11.70
C LYS A 86 -8.25 -5.67 11.24
N THR A 87 -9.05 -5.14 12.15
CA THR A 87 -10.00 -4.06 11.89
C THR A 87 -9.29 -2.71 11.99
N LEU A 88 -9.35 -1.91 10.92
CA LEU A 88 -8.74 -0.58 10.86
C LEU A 88 -9.62 0.49 11.49
N PHE A 89 -10.94 0.33 11.48
CA PHE A 89 -11.88 1.19 12.16
C PHE A 89 -13.15 0.43 12.59
N ASP A 90 -13.77 0.87 13.66
CA ASP A 90 -14.94 0.21 14.25
C ASP A 90 -16.25 0.58 13.55
N LYS A 91 -17.33 -0.16 13.89
CA LYS A 91 -18.67 0.04 13.33
C LYS A 91 -19.26 1.42 13.61
N SER A 92 -18.86 2.07 14.71
CA SER A 92 -19.36 3.40 15.03
C SER A 92 -18.77 4.46 14.10
N PHE A 93 -17.49 4.31 13.75
CA PHE A 93 -16.81 5.14 12.77
C PHE A 93 -17.36 4.88 11.37
N SER A 94 -17.51 3.61 10.96
CA SER A 94 -18.16 3.20 9.71
C SER A 94 -19.51 3.89 9.52
N LYS A 95 -20.41 3.75 10.49
CA LYS A 95 -21.74 4.39 10.44
C LYS A 95 -21.67 5.91 10.27
N LYS A 96 -20.67 6.55 10.86
CA LYS A 96 -20.50 8.00 10.79
C LYS A 96 -20.09 8.47 9.40
N ILE A 97 -19.23 7.72 8.70
CA ILE A 97 -18.66 8.10 7.41
C ILE A 97 -19.44 7.58 6.20
N THR A 98 -20.32 6.58 6.37
CA THR A 98 -21.02 5.87 5.29
C THR A 98 -21.64 6.80 4.24
N ASN A 99 -22.33 7.87 4.64
CA ASN A 99 -22.99 8.77 3.69
C ASN A 99 -21.98 9.54 2.82
N VAL A 100 -20.82 9.91 3.40
CA VAL A 100 -19.75 10.58 2.65
C VAL A 100 -19.11 9.60 1.67
N LEU A 101 -18.82 8.37 2.10
CA LEU A 101 -18.31 7.33 1.21
C LEU A 101 -19.24 7.11 0.02
N PHE A 102 -20.54 6.92 0.31
CA PHE A 102 -21.55 6.69 -0.72
C PHE A 102 -21.65 7.86 -1.72
N SER A 103 -21.59 9.11 -1.25
CA SER A 103 -21.67 10.29 -2.12
C SER A 103 -20.49 10.43 -3.08
N HIS A 104 -19.35 9.80 -2.76
CA HIS A 104 -18.14 9.76 -3.59
C HIS A 104 -17.96 8.43 -4.36
N GLY A 105 -18.94 7.50 -4.25
CA GLY A 105 -18.90 6.19 -4.92
C GLY A 105 -17.96 5.18 -4.26
N TYR A 106 -17.54 5.42 -3.01
CA TYR A 106 -16.69 4.49 -2.25
C TYR A 106 -17.51 3.51 -1.43
N SER A 107 -16.95 2.32 -1.25
CA SER A 107 -17.48 1.26 -0.40
C SER A 107 -16.40 0.65 0.47
N GLU A 108 -16.81 0.17 1.65
CA GLU A 108 -15.90 -0.54 2.54
C GLU A 108 -15.50 -1.89 1.97
N THR A 109 -14.22 -2.23 2.12
CA THR A 109 -13.66 -3.51 1.65
C THR A 109 -12.49 -3.94 2.54
N SER A 110 -12.07 -5.19 2.41
CA SER A 110 -10.79 -5.66 2.96
C SER A 110 -9.64 -5.31 2.00
N GLY A 111 -8.44 -5.17 2.55
CA GLY A 111 -7.24 -4.86 1.79
C GLY A 111 -6.09 -5.80 2.07
N ALA A 112 -4.96 -5.50 1.43
CA ALA A 112 -3.67 -6.14 1.64
C ALA A 112 -2.75 -5.26 2.51
N MET A 113 -1.54 -5.75 2.79
CA MET A 113 -0.49 -5.06 3.55
C MET A 113 -0.28 -3.64 3.04
N THR A 114 -0.16 -2.69 3.96
CA THR A 114 0.05 -1.27 3.66
C THR A 114 0.49 -0.51 4.92
N ASP A 115 0.98 0.72 4.79
CA ASP A 115 1.55 1.51 5.88
C ASP A 115 0.60 1.72 7.08
N VAL A 116 -0.68 2.00 6.86
CA VAL A 116 -1.63 2.16 7.99
C VAL A 116 -1.81 0.87 8.79
N GLU A 117 -1.68 -0.30 8.17
CA GLU A 117 -1.67 -1.56 8.91
C GLU A 117 -0.43 -1.65 9.80
N GLN A 118 0.74 -1.28 9.30
CA GLN A 118 1.97 -1.26 10.09
C GLN A 118 1.88 -0.28 11.27
N LEU A 119 1.29 0.89 11.06
CA LEU A 119 1.04 1.83 12.17
C LEU A 119 0.11 1.23 13.23
N VAL A 120 -0.94 0.50 12.81
CA VAL A 120 -1.82 -0.22 13.74
C VAL A 120 -1.05 -1.29 14.48
N CYS A 121 -0.21 -2.07 13.80
CA CYS A 121 0.68 -3.06 14.44
C CYS A 121 1.62 -2.41 15.47
N ASN A 122 2.11 -1.21 15.20
CA ASN A 122 2.97 -0.44 16.09
C ASN A 122 2.22 0.28 17.23
N GLY A 123 0.89 0.09 17.31
CA GLY A 123 0.07 0.59 18.43
C GLY A 123 -0.70 1.86 18.15
N LEU A 124 -0.95 2.22 16.89
CA LEU A 124 -1.91 3.27 16.53
C LEU A 124 -3.29 2.88 17.07
N ASP A 125 -3.87 3.71 17.95
CA ASP A 125 -5.13 3.42 18.66
C ASP A 125 -6.35 4.13 18.07
N VAL A 126 -6.18 4.86 16.98
CA VAL A 126 -7.26 5.59 16.30
C VAL A 126 -7.74 4.87 15.05
N CYS A 127 -8.97 5.17 14.62
CA CYS A 127 -9.50 4.69 13.36
C CYS A 127 -8.63 5.16 12.19
N CYS A 128 -8.34 4.25 11.27
CA CYS A 128 -7.57 4.55 10.08
C CYS A 128 -8.12 3.79 8.87
N ALA A 129 -7.77 4.21 7.68
CA ALA A 129 -8.17 3.55 6.44
C ALA A 129 -7.14 3.80 5.34
N ASN A 130 -7.01 2.84 4.40
CA ASN A 130 -6.42 3.07 3.09
C ASN A 130 -7.54 3.17 2.04
N MET A 131 -7.34 3.94 0.98
CA MET A 131 -8.37 4.14 -0.04
C MET A 131 -7.82 4.25 -1.45
N SER A 132 -8.67 3.88 -2.43
CA SER A 132 -8.34 4.05 -3.85
C SER A 132 -8.14 5.51 -4.19
N SER A 133 -7.08 5.81 -4.94
CA SER A 133 -6.64 7.18 -5.22
C SER A 133 -6.57 7.53 -6.71
N GLY A 134 -7.12 6.67 -7.60
CA GLY A 134 -7.26 7.01 -9.02
C GLY A 134 -6.08 6.61 -9.90
N TYR A 135 -5.11 5.82 -9.41
CA TYR A 135 -4.12 5.21 -10.27
C TYR A 135 -4.52 3.78 -10.67
N TYR A 136 -4.03 3.33 -11.81
CA TYR A 136 -4.37 2.04 -12.42
C TYR A 136 -3.12 1.41 -13.00
N ASN A 137 -3.11 0.08 -13.04
CA ASN A 137 -1.99 -0.74 -13.53
C ASN A 137 -0.65 -0.39 -12.83
N PRO A 138 -0.62 -0.34 -11.46
CA PRO A 138 0.61 -0.06 -10.75
C PRO A 138 1.73 -1.03 -11.14
N HIS A 139 2.98 -0.60 -11.00
CA HIS A 139 4.19 -1.40 -11.23
C HIS A 139 4.34 -1.91 -12.68
N THR A 140 3.67 -1.27 -13.65
CA THR A 140 3.78 -1.62 -15.08
C THR A 140 4.11 -0.39 -15.94
N ASP A 141 4.60 -0.64 -17.14
CA ASP A 141 4.79 0.42 -18.15
C ASP A 141 3.47 1.03 -18.64
N THR A 142 2.34 0.38 -18.35
CA THR A 142 1.00 0.88 -18.72
C THR A 142 0.28 1.58 -17.56
N GLU A 143 1.00 1.87 -16.49
CA GLU A 143 0.45 2.63 -15.37
C GLU A 143 -0.05 3.99 -15.82
N VAL A 144 -1.24 4.35 -15.32
CA VAL A 144 -1.90 5.63 -15.61
C VAL A 144 -2.55 6.18 -14.33
N VAL A 145 -2.79 7.48 -14.33
CA VAL A 145 -3.63 8.14 -13.32
C VAL A 145 -4.83 8.75 -14.01
N ASP A 146 -6.03 8.42 -13.55
CA ASP A 146 -7.24 9.15 -13.89
C ASP A 146 -7.35 10.35 -12.94
N TYR A 147 -7.20 11.54 -13.50
CA TYR A 147 -7.21 12.78 -12.72
C TYR A 147 -8.55 13.02 -12.00
N ILE A 148 -9.66 12.65 -12.64
CA ILE A 148 -11.01 12.81 -12.06
C ILE A 148 -11.17 11.91 -10.83
N ASP A 149 -10.68 10.67 -10.92
CA ASP A 149 -10.71 9.74 -9.78
C ASP A 149 -9.77 10.18 -8.64
N ALA A 150 -8.58 10.72 -8.99
CA ALA A 150 -7.67 11.28 -8.01
C ALA A 150 -8.26 12.53 -7.31
N GLU A 151 -8.90 13.41 -8.06
CA GLU A 151 -9.62 14.58 -7.52
C GLU A 151 -10.81 14.15 -6.65
N ASN A 152 -11.53 13.09 -7.03
CA ASN A 152 -12.62 12.53 -6.23
C ASN A 152 -12.10 11.98 -4.88
N CYS A 153 -10.94 11.31 -4.87
CA CYS A 153 -10.29 10.86 -3.63
C CYS A 153 -9.89 12.05 -2.73
N LEU A 154 -9.30 13.09 -3.30
CA LEU A 154 -8.99 14.34 -2.59
C LEU A 154 -10.24 14.95 -1.95
N ASN A 155 -11.32 15.07 -2.70
CA ASN A 155 -12.60 15.61 -2.24
C ASN A 155 -13.25 14.72 -1.17
N LEU A 156 -13.14 13.39 -1.30
CA LEU A 156 -13.56 12.46 -0.27
C LEU A 156 -12.85 12.74 1.06
N ILE A 157 -11.52 12.81 1.05
CA ILE A 157 -10.73 13.07 2.27
C ILE A 157 -11.12 14.42 2.86
N TYR A 158 -11.24 15.46 2.05
CA TYR A 158 -11.65 16.78 2.50
C TYR A 158 -13.04 16.77 3.18
N ASN A 159 -14.02 16.08 2.60
CA ASN A 159 -15.35 15.96 3.17
C ASN A 159 -15.38 15.09 4.44
N LEU A 160 -14.52 14.05 4.51
CA LEU A 160 -14.34 13.27 5.73
C LEU A 160 -13.72 14.13 6.84
N VAL A 161 -12.69 14.91 6.55
CA VAL A 161 -12.07 15.81 7.51
C VAL A 161 -13.07 16.86 8.02
N LYS A 162 -13.89 17.44 7.15
CA LYS A 162 -14.96 18.36 7.55
C LYS A 162 -15.99 17.71 8.47
N LEU A 163 -16.39 16.47 8.18
CA LEU A 163 -17.34 15.71 9.00
C LEU A 163 -16.77 15.35 10.37
N LEU A 164 -15.52 14.91 10.39
CA LEU A 164 -14.88 14.35 11.59
C LEU A 164 -14.31 15.43 12.50
N GLY A 165 -13.86 16.54 11.92
CA GLY A 165 -13.20 17.64 12.65
C GLY A 165 -11.94 17.19 13.38
N CYS A 166 -11.57 17.91 14.42
CA CYS A 166 -10.40 17.61 15.26
C CYS A 166 -10.70 16.61 16.40
N ASN A 167 -11.69 15.76 16.25
CA ASN A 167 -12.04 14.77 17.26
C ASN A 167 -11.16 13.53 17.16
N LYS A 168 -10.93 12.86 18.30
CA LYS A 168 -10.23 11.59 18.35
C LYS A 168 -11.23 10.43 18.25
N TYR A 169 -11.04 9.56 17.26
CA TYR A 169 -11.85 8.37 17.02
C TYR A 169 -11.02 7.12 17.34
N LYS A 170 -11.18 6.60 18.55
CA LYS A 170 -10.49 5.38 18.95
C LYS A 170 -11.11 4.18 18.25
N ASN A 171 -10.25 3.29 17.71
CA ASN A 171 -10.71 2.00 17.21
C ASN A 171 -10.99 1.05 18.38
N THR A 172 -12.27 0.85 18.72
CA THR A 172 -12.69 -0.01 19.84
C THR A 172 -12.74 -1.49 19.50
N GLU A 173 -12.73 -1.83 18.21
CA GLU A 173 -12.74 -3.20 17.70
C GLU A 173 -11.33 -3.72 17.37
N TYR A 174 -10.31 -2.94 17.68
CA TYR A 174 -8.93 -3.39 17.58
C TYR A 174 -8.70 -4.60 18.49
N ASN A 175 -8.73 -5.78 17.89
CA ASN A 175 -8.34 -6.99 18.59
C ASN A 175 -6.84 -6.91 18.87
N LYS A 176 -6.49 -6.66 20.13
CA LYS A 176 -5.15 -6.91 20.65
C LYS A 176 -4.87 -8.42 20.64
N THR A 177 -4.76 -9.02 19.48
CA THR A 177 -3.94 -10.20 19.37
C THR A 177 -2.54 -9.70 19.67
N THR A 178 -2.09 -9.97 20.88
CA THR A 178 -0.71 -9.76 21.33
C THR A 178 0.19 -10.66 20.47
N TYR A 179 0.48 -10.21 19.27
CA TYR A 179 1.67 -10.65 18.57
C TYR A 179 2.83 -9.97 19.26
N ASP A 180 3.60 -10.79 19.95
CA ASP A 180 4.84 -10.38 20.61
C ASP A 180 5.85 -10.01 19.51
N PHE A 181 5.94 -8.70 19.18
CA PHE A 181 6.85 -8.15 18.17
C PHE A 181 8.33 -8.15 18.59
N THR A 182 8.69 -8.80 19.69
CA THR A 182 10.10 -9.10 19.97
C THR A 182 10.65 -10.21 19.07
N LYS A 183 9.80 -10.90 18.33
CA LYS A 183 10.21 -11.75 17.22
C LYS A 183 10.19 -10.88 15.96
N THR A 184 11.35 -10.54 15.46
CA THR A 184 11.58 -10.01 14.11
C THR A 184 10.57 -10.65 13.16
N TYR A 185 9.62 -9.84 12.67
CA TYR A 185 8.62 -10.32 11.74
C TYR A 185 9.35 -10.62 10.44
N ASN A 186 9.79 -11.87 10.33
CA ASN A 186 10.31 -12.34 9.07
C ASN A 186 9.08 -12.50 8.18
N TRP A 187 8.89 -11.59 7.21
CA TRP A 187 7.82 -11.66 6.22
C TRP A 187 7.76 -13.06 5.56
N ARG A 188 8.87 -13.83 5.59
CA ARG A 188 8.93 -15.22 5.21
C ARG A 188 8.05 -16.12 6.09
N ASP A 189 7.91 -15.83 7.40
CA ASP A 189 7.09 -16.66 8.31
C ASP A 189 5.58 -16.44 8.07
N TYR A 190 5.18 -15.26 7.55
CA TYR A 190 3.80 -15.00 7.14
C TYR A 190 3.41 -15.85 5.91
N LEU A 191 4.34 -16.11 5.04
CA LEU A 191 4.15 -16.89 3.82
C LEU A 191 4.12 -18.40 4.06
N TYR A 192 4.80 -18.88 5.10
CA TYR A 192 4.83 -20.31 5.44
C TYR A 192 3.53 -20.83 6.06
N ASN A 193 2.60 -19.98 6.52
CA ASN A 193 1.37 -20.37 7.20
C ASN A 193 0.11 -20.37 6.33
N TYR A 194 0.22 -20.13 5.02
CA TYR A 194 -0.91 -20.22 4.10
C TYR A 194 -0.94 -21.59 3.45
N GLU A 195 -1.79 -22.47 3.94
CA GLU A 195 -2.16 -23.72 3.27
C GLU A 195 -3.14 -23.40 2.12
N SER A 196 -2.81 -23.84 0.93
CA SER A 196 -3.59 -23.90 -0.34
C SER A 196 -4.65 -22.83 -0.59
N TRP A 197 -4.45 -22.03 -1.64
CA TRP A 197 -5.48 -21.18 -2.25
C TRP A 197 -5.86 -21.76 -3.60
N GLU A 198 -7.17 -21.75 -3.91
CA GLU A 198 -7.63 -21.95 -5.28
C GLU A 198 -7.57 -20.60 -6.02
N ASP A 199 -7.07 -20.60 -7.25
CA ASP A 199 -7.14 -19.41 -8.10
C ASP A 199 -8.60 -19.15 -8.52
N GLU A 200 -8.89 -18.00 -9.11
CA GLU A 200 -10.23 -17.64 -9.57
C GLU A 200 -10.81 -18.58 -10.66
N TYR A 201 -10.00 -19.54 -11.15
CA TYR A 201 -10.37 -20.58 -12.10
C TYR A 201 -10.53 -21.96 -11.46
N GLY A 202 -10.41 -22.08 -10.11
CA GLY A 202 -10.60 -23.33 -9.37
C GLY A 202 -9.43 -24.31 -9.46
N ASN A 203 -8.22 -23.83 -9.79
CA ASN A 203 -7.03 -24.66 -9.79
C ASN A 203 -6.37 -24.62 -8.40
N GLU A 204 -6.07 -25.80 -7.86
CA GLU A 204 -5.37 -25.94 -6.59
C GLU A 204 -3.91 -25.48 -6.77
N VAL A 205 -3.54 -24.38 -6.13
CA VAL A 205 -2.16 -23.88 -6.12
C VAL A 205 -1.39 -24.63 -5.06
N ILE A 206 -0.70 -25.70 -5.44
CA ILE A 206 0.12 -26.51 -4.54
C ILE A 206 1.45 -25.78 -4.31
N TYR A 207 1.73 -25.44 -3.06
CA TYR A 207 2.99 -24.84 -2.63
C TYR A 207 3.92 -25.90 -2.05
N GLU A 208 4.93 -26.30 -2.80
CA GLU A 208 6.11 -26.93 -2.24
C GLU A 208 7.12 -25.84 -1.80
N ASP A 209 7.99 -26.15 -0.84
CA ASP A 209 9.04 -25.25 -0.33
C ASP A 209 9.69 -24.42 -1.47
N GLY A 210 9.51 -23.09 -1.43
CA GLY A 210 10.00 -22.18 -2.48
C GLY A 210 8.91 -21.27 -3.06
N LYS A 211 7.95 -20.84 -2.27
CA LYS A 211 6.94 -19.84 -2.69
C LYS A 211 7.61 -18.56 -3.15
N GLU A 212 7.34 -18.18 -4.38
CA GLU A 212 7.86 -16.97 -4.98
C GLU A 212 6.76 -15.92 -5.01
N ILE A 213 7.08 -14.72 -4.59
CA ILE A 213 6.17 -13.59 -4.58
C ILE A 213 6.56 -12.64 -5.68
N CYS A 214 5.57 -12.09 -6.35
CA CYS A 214 5.79 -11.02 -7.28
C CYS A 214 6.36 -9.79 -6.55
N TYR A 215 7.56 -9.40 -6.92
CA TYR A 215 8.24 -8.21 -6.39
C TYR A 215 7.42 -6.92 -6.60
N TYR A 216 6.60 -6.89 -7.67
CA TYR A 216 5.88 -5.68 -8.09
C TYR A 216 4.52 -5.50 -7.42
N CYS A 217 3.78 -6.59 -7.13
CA CYS A 217 2.43 -6.47 -6.55
C CYS A 217 2.24 -7.25 -5.24
N GLY A 218 3.26 -7.99 -4.80
CA GLY A 218 3.18 -8.79 -3.58
C GLY A 218 2.39 -10.09 -3.69
N ASP A 219 1.79 -10.38 -4.86
CA ASP A 219 1.03 -11.60 -5.06
C ASP A 219 1.93 -12.83 -5.25
N VAL A 220 1.42 -13.98 -4.85
CA VAL A 220 2.14 -15.25 -4.97
C VAL A 220 2.19 -15.69 -6.43
N VAL A 221 3.39 -15.90 -6.97
CA VAL A 221 3.58 -16.39 -8.34
C VAL A 221 3.61 -17.92 -8.32
N GLY A 222 2.56 -18.55 -8.87
CA GLY A 222 2.43 -20.01 -8.92
C GLY A 222 3.37 -20.68 -9.92
N LYS A 223 3.77 -21.92 -9.62
CA LYS A 223 4.64 -22.75 -10.48
C LYS A 223 4.00 -23.22 -11.80
N SER A 224 2.73 -22.96 -12.04
CA SER A 224 1.95 -23.66 -13.09
C SER A 224 2.12 -23.18 -14.52
N SER A 225 2.90 -22.14 -14.79
CA SER A 225 3.11 -21.63 -16.15
C SER A 225 4.57 -21.62 -16.58
N PHE A 226 5.27 -22.78 -16.40
CA PHE A 226 6.68 -22.89 -16.69
C PHE A 226 6.97 -23.41 -18.07
N ASP A 227 7.45 -22.56 -18.93
CA ASP A 227 8.49 -22.91 -19.88
C ASP A 227 9.87 -22.63 -19.25
N LEU A 228 10.76 -23.56 -19.38
CA LEU A 228 12.06 -23.78 -18.74
C LEU A 228 13.09 -22.65 -18.87
N LYS A 229 12.68 -21.39 -18.89
CA LYS A 229 13.57 -20.23 -18.89
C LYS A 229 13.18 -19.31 -17.73
N ASP A 230 14.17 -18.73 -17.08
CA ASP A 230 14.19 -17.94 -15.86
C ASP A 230 13.23 -16.72 -15.77
N TYR A 231 12.19 -16.64 -16.59
CA TYR A 231 11.20 -15.57 -16.64
C TYR A 231 9.80 -16.09 -16.35
N ARG A 232 9.10 -15.40 -15.46
CA ARG A 232 7.71 -15.67 -15.09
C ARG A 232 6.92 -14.38 -15.16
N HIS A 233 5.66 -14.49 -15.55
CA HIS A 233 4.72 -13.38 -15.46
C HIS A 233 3.84 -13.55 -14.24
N CYS A 234 3.71 -12.49 -13.44
CA CYS A 234 2.73 -12.45 -12.37
C CYS A 234 1.32 -12.35 -12.96
N HIS A 235 0.42 -13.25 -12.56
CA HIS A 235 -0.96 -13.24 -13.06
C HIS A 235 -1.75 -12.01 -12.63
N SER A 236 -1.44 -11.42 -11.48
CA SER A 236 -2.17 -10.27 -10.94
C SER A 236 -1.77 -8.94 -11.57
N CYS A 237 -0.49 -8.73 -11.87
CA CYS A 237 -0.01 -7.46 -12.43
C CYS A 237 0.64 -7.61 -13.82
N ASN A 238 0.74 -8.84 -14.33
CA ASN A 238 1.37 -9.19 -15.61
C ASN A 238 2.84 -8.74 -15.77
N SER A 239 3.51 -8.39 -14.67
CA SER A 239 4.92 -8.03 -14.70
C SER A 239 5.80 -9.26 -14.92
N GLU A 240 6.86 -9.10 -15.71
CA GLU A 240 7.90 -10.14 -15.79
C GLU A 240 8.66 -10.20 -14.46
N VAL A 241 8.72 -11.39 -13.87
CA VAL A 241 9.44 -11.65 -12.64
C VAL A 241 10.70 -12.45 -12.95
N TYR A 242 11.86 -11.82 -12.77
CA TYR A 242 13.15 -12.46 -12.99
C TYR A 242 13.62 -13.16 -11.73
N PHE A 243 13.96 -14.44 -11.84
CA PHE A 243 14.56 -15.23 -10.76
C PHE A 243 16.00 -15.55 -11.09
N ASP A 244 16.92 -14.82 -10.52
CA ASP A 244 18.31 -15.18 -10.52
C ASP A 244 18.67 -15.78 -9.15
N SER A 245 18.81 -17.09 -9.13
CA SER A 245 19.22 -17.84 -7.92
C SER A 245 20.67 -17.54 -7.48
N SER A 246 21.43 -16.80 -8.28
CA SER A 246 22.82 -16.43 -7.98
C SER A 246 22.96 -15.14 -7.16
N HIS A 247 21.87 -14.39 -6.92
CA HIS A 247 21.88 -13.10 -6.22
C HIS A 247 21.44 -13.16 -4.76
N TYR A 248 21.42 -14.33 -4.14
CA TYR A 248 21.38 -14.44 -2.69
C TYR A 248 22.81 -14.35 -2.11
N GLU A 249 23.50 -13.26 -2.39
CA GLU A 249 24.58 -12.82 -1.51
C GLU A 249 23.92 -12.18 -0.28
N GLU A 250 24.37 -12.62 0.90
CA GLU A 250 23.97 -12.08 2.19
C GLU A 250 24.04 -10.55 2.15
N TYR A 251 22.87 -9.90 2.15
CA TYR A 251 22.80 -8.47 2.41
C TYR A 251 23.22 -8.26 3.86
N ASP A 252 24.37 -7.62 4.04
CA ASP A 252 24.82 -7.11 5.33
C ASP A 252 23.78 -6.13 5.87
N ASP A 253 23.09 -6.53 6.93
CA ASP A 253 21.88 -5.91 7.49
C ASP A 253 22.11 -4.51 8.09
N ASN A 254 23.20 -3.81 7.76
CA ASN A 254 23.45 -2.48 8.32
C ASN A 254 24.20 -1.55 7.36
N PRO A 255 23.54 -0.90 6.39
CA PRO A 255 24.19 0.14 5.59
C PRO A 255 24.52 1.33 6.49
N THR A 256 25.81 1.60 6.67
CA THR A 256 26.26 2.80 7.39
C THR A 256 25.79 4.05 6.64
N LEU A 257 25.45 5.12 7.38
CA LEU A 257 25.01 6.43 6.85
C LEU A 257 25.92 7.00 5.74
N GLU A 258 27.19 6.61 5.69
CA GLU A 258 28.13 6.98 4.64
C GLU A 258 27.79 6.37 3.27
N LYS A 259 27.32 5.12 3.21
CA LYS A 259 26.90 4.48 1.93
C LYS A 259 25.63 5.08 1.35
N ILE A 260 24.72 5.59 2.20
CA ILE A 260 23.47 6.25 1.77
C ILE A 260 23.81 7.60 1.10
N ASN A 261 24.72 8.37 1.65
CA ASN A 261 25.13 9.66 1.09
C ASN A 261 25.80 9.53 -0.28
N ASP A 262 26.61 8.50 -0.50
CA ASP A 262 27.28 8.27 -1.80
C ASP A 262 26.31 7.90 -2.93
N THR A 263 25.17 7.30 -2.60
CA THR A 263 24.13 6.94 -3.58
C THR A 263 23.28 8.15 -3.98
N ILE A 264 23.04 9.07 -3.05
CA ILE A 264 22.27 10.29 -3.31
C ILE A 264 23.04 11.27 -4.19
N VAL A 265 24.36 11.37 -4.03
CA VAL A 265 25.20 12.32 -4.80
C VAL A 265 25.44 11.88 -6.26
N LYS A 266 25.23 10.59 -6.61
CA LYS A 266 25.47 10.07 -7.97
C LYS A 266 24.27 10.14 -8.91
N ASN A 267 23.09 10.58 -8.44
CA ASN A 267 21.84 10.64 -9.22
C ASN A 267 21.32 12.07 -9.47
N TYR A 268 22.20 13.09 -9.41
CA TYR A 268 21.93 14.46 -9.86
C TYR A 268 22.79 14.83 -11.06
#